data_3e6820c7c9c274ce1766b526286f1ed1
#
_entry.id   3e6820c7c9c274ce1766b526286f1ed1
#
_cell.length_a   1.000
_cell.length_b   1.000
_cell.length_c   1.000
_cell.angle_alpha   90.00
_cell.angle_beta   90.00
_cell.angle_gamma   90.00
#
_symmetry.space_group_name_H-M   'P 1'
#
loop_
_entity.id
_entity.type
_entity.pdbx_description
1 polymer ?
#
loop_
_entity_poly.entity_id
_entity_poly.type
_entity_poly.pdbx_seq_one_letter_code
_entity_poly.pdbx_strand_id
1 'polypeptide(L)'
;TTLFRSKVLVETSLIEEFYYPKYGPGQLWEITASEIEKMGGKILMNSEVTQIHTDKTGKVLSLTYKQDGKEQEIAGDLFISSMPLKDLVAGMNDVPNNIAAIAKGLPYRDFVTVGLLVDKLNLKNETNIPTLGNIVPDCWIYVQDVGVKLGRIQIFNNWSPYMVEDPEHTVWIGLEYFCAEGDSFWNMDDKTCINMAIKELAPS
;
A
#
# COMPACT_ATOMS: atom_id res chain seq x y z
N THR A 1 17.31 11.23 -10.45
CA THR A 1 17.73 12.55 -9.91
C THR A 1 17.81 13.63 -11.01
N THR A 2 17.91 13.26 -12.26
CA THR A 2 18.04 14.20 -13.39
C THR A 2 16.69 14.77 -13.84
N LEU A 3 15.60 14.09 -13.55
CA LEU A 3 14.23 14.51 -13.90
C LEU A 3 13.78 15.80 -13.20
N PHE A 4 14.33 16.10 -12.03
CA PHE A 4 13.98 17.30 -11.27
C PHE A 4 14.75 18.58 -11.70
N ARG A 5 15.59 18.51 -12.74
CA ARG A 5 16.36 19.64 -13.25
C ARG A 5 15.95 20.12 -14.63
N SER A 6 14.89 19.59 -15.20
CA SER A 6 14.34 20.09 -16.45
C SER A 6 13.81 21.50 -16.24
N LYS A 7 14.24 22.44 -17.08
CA LYS A 7 13.72 23.83 -17.12
C LYS A 7 12.30 23.92 -17.67
N VAL A 8 11.71 22.82 -18.06
CA VAL A 8 10.30 22.68 -18.40
C VAL A 8 9.60 22.29 -17.12
N LEU A 9 8.62 23.07 -16.69
CA LEU A 9 7.69 22.70 -15.62
C LEU A 9 6.86 21.49 -16.12
N VAL A 10 7.43 20.31 -16.03
CA VAL A 10 6.69 19.06 -16.19
C VAL A 10 6.12 18.76 -14.82
N GLU A 11 4.82 18.76 -14.69
CA GLU A 11 4.15 18.23 -13.50
C GLU A 11 4.52 16.75 -13.39
N THR A 12 5.43 16.43 -12.50
CA THR A 12 5.95 15.07 -12.28
C THR A 12 4.91 14.12 -11.66
N SER A 13 3.72 14.64 -11.34
CA SER A 13 2.59 13.87 -10.85
C SER A 13 1.74 13.23 -11.96
N LEU A 14 1.87 13.69 -13.21
CA LEU A 14 1.13 13.16 -14.36
C LEU A 14 2.02 12.20 -15.14
N ILE A 15 1.92 10.91 -14.80
CA ILE A 15 2.55 9.83 -15.55
C ILE A 15 1.55 9.37 -16.61
N GLU A 16 1.84 9.60 -17.87
CA GLU A 16 0.97 9.23 -19.00
C GLU A 16 1.05 7.73 -19.31
N GLU A 17 2.25 7.14 -19.18
CA GLU A 17 2.48 5.72 -19.47
C GLU A 17 3.38 5.10 -18.41
N PHE A 18 3.08 3.88 -17.98
CA PHE A 18 3.88 3.10 -17.04
C PHE A 18 3.66 1.59 -17.23
N TYR A 19 4.64 0.80 -16.81
CA TYR A 19 4.51 -0.65 -16.76
C TYR A 19 3.77 -1.06 -15.48
N TYR A 20 2.83 -1.97 -15.64
CA TYR A 20 2.08 -2.53 -14.53
C TYR A 20 2.04 -4.07 -14.62
N PRO A 21 2.23 -4.80 -13.51
CA PRO A 21 2.20 -6.26 -13.54
C PRO A 21 0.81 -6.76 -13.95
N LYS A 22 0.77 -7.77 -14.82
CA LYS A 22 -0.47 -8.32 -15.40
C LYS A 22 -1.51 -8.68 -14.35
N TYR A 23 -1.09 -9.31 -13.25
CA TYR A 23 -1.96 -9.74 -12.15
C TYR A 23 -1.81 -8.87 -10.89
N GLY A 24 -1.49 -7.59 -11.08
CA GLY A 24 -1.34 -6.63 -10.00
C GLY A 24 0.05 -6.63 -9.36
N PRO A 25 0.30 -5.72 -8.40
CA PRO A 25 1.62 -5.52 -7.79
C PRO A 25 2.14 -6.76 -7.06
N GLY A 26 1.25 -7.61 -6.52
CA GLY A 26 1.62 -8.85 -5.85
C GLY A 26 2.41 -9.81 -6.74
N GLN A 27 2.10 -9.86 -8.04
CA GLN A 27 2.82 -10.70 -9.00
C GLN A 27 4.33 -10.41 -9.04
N LEU A 28 4.71 -9.12 -8.95
CA LEU A 28 6.13 -8.75 -8.91
C LEU A 28 6.84 -9.38 -7.71
N TRP A 29 6.20 -9.32 -6.55
CA TRP A 29 6.76 -9.84 -5.30
C TRP A 29 6.79 -11.37 -5.28
N GLU A 30 5.77 -12.03 -5.81
CA GLU A 30 5.72 -13.49 -5.93
C GLU A 30 6.85 -14.01 -6.84
N ILE A 31 7.05 -13.37 -8.00
CA ILE A 31 8.15 -13.72 -8.90
C ILE A 31 9.49 -13.45 -8.24
N THR A 32 9.66 -12.30 -7.58
CA THR A 32 10.90 -11.96 -6.87
C THR A 32 11.21 -12.99 -5.77
N ALA A 33 10.20 -13.36 -5.00
CA ALA A 33 10.35 -14.40 -3.96
C ALA A 33 10.81 -15.73 -4.55
N SER A 34 10.17 -16.17 -5.64
CA SER A 34 10.55 -17.38 -6.35
C SER A 34 12.00 -17.35 -6.85
N GLU A 35 12.47 -16.23 -7.40
CA GLU A 35 13.84 -16.09 -7.86
C GLU A 35 14.85 -16.08 -6.71
N ILE A 36 14.51 -15.44 -5.58
CA ILE A 36 15.35 -15.47 -4.36
C ILE A 36 15.53 -16.92 -3.88
N GLU A 37 14.45 -17.71 -3.82
CA GLU A 37 14.51 -19.11 -3.39
C GLU A 37 15.31 -19.99 -4.37
N LYS A 38 15.16 -19.78 -5.68
CA LYS A 38 15.97 -20.47 -6.69
C LYS A 38 17.47 -20.18 -6.57
N MET A 39 17.83 -18.97 -6.13
CA MET A 39 19.21 -18.59 -5.85
C MET A 39 19.72 -19.10 -4.49
N GLY A 40 18.91 -19.85 -3.74
CA GLY A 40 19.27 -20.42 -2.43
C GLY A 40 18.99 -19.48 -1.25
N GLY A 41 18.33 -18.34 -1.49
CA GLY A 41 17.84 -17.46 -0.43
C GLY A 41 16.68 -18.10 0.35
N LYS A 42 16.37 -17.53 1.52
CA LYS A 42 15.26 -17.98 2.36
C LYS A 42 14.30 -16.84 2.62
N ILE A 43 13.02 -17.13 2.55
CA ILE A 43 11.93 -16.20 2.92
C ILE A 43 11.22 -16.80 4.13
N LEU A 44 11.19 -16.03 5.22
CA LEU A 44 10.53 -16.44 6.46
C LEU A 44 9.17 -15.74 6.53
N MET A 45 8.14 -16.42 6.08
CA MET A 45 6.76 -15.93 6.18
C MET A 45 6.25 -16.00 7.63
N ASN A 46 5.26 -15.16 7.95
CA ASN A 46 4.66 -15.08 9.30
C ASN A 46 5.70 -14.82 10.41
N SER A 47 6.71 -14.01 10.06
CA SER A 47 7.84 -13.71 10.95
C SER A 47 7.89 -12.23 11.23
N GLU A 48 7.75 -11.85 12.48
CA GLU A 48 7.80 -10.48 12.97
C GLU A 48 9.15 -10.22 13.65
N VAL A 49 9.91 -9.25 13.16
CA VAL A 49 11.14 -8.81 13.84
C VAL A 49 10.75 -8.00 15.06
N THR A 50 11.16 -8.46 16.23
CA THR A 50 10.81 -7.84 17.53
C THR A 50 11.98 -7.11 18.18
N GLN A 51 13.24 -7.53 17.91
CA GLN A 51 14.42 -6.89 18.47
C GLN A 51 15.57 -6.83 17.46
N ILE A 52 16.36 -5.77 17.57
CA ILE A 52 17.55 -5.54 16.76
C ILE A 52 18.73 -5.36 17.72
N HIS A 53 19.67 -6.30 17.67
CA HIS A 53 20.81 -6.31 18.58
C HIS A 53 21.99 -5.58 17.95
N THR A 54 22.47 -4.55 18.64
CA THR A 54 23.64 -3.76 18.22
C THR A 54 24.75 -3.88 19.25
N ASP A 55 25.98 -3.73 18.79
CA ASP A 55 27.11 -3.55 19.68
C ASP A 55 27.23 -2.08 20.14
N LYS A 56 28.23 -1.81 20.98
CA LYS A 56 28.50 -0.46 21.53
C LYS A 56 28.89 0.59 20.47
N THR A 57 29.19 0.17 19.25
CA THR A 57 29.52 1.04 18.12
C THR A 57 28.28 1.36 17.27
N GLY A 58 27.14 0.71 17.54
CA GLY A 58 25.92 0.80 16.76
C GLY A 58 25.86 -0.16 15.56
N LYS A 59 26.82 -1.09 15.42
CA LYS A 59 26.78 -2.12 14.39
C LYS A 59 25.72 -3.16 14.76
N VAL A 60 24.80 -3.48 13.83
CA VAL A 60 23.83 -4.56 14.00
C VAL A 60 24.55 -5.90 13.93
N LEU A 61 24.30 -6.76 14.92
CA LEU A 61 24.89 -8.10 15.04
C LEU A 61 23.89 -9.19 14.68
N SER A 62 22.64 -9.05 15.14
CA SER A 62 21.57 -10.04 14.97
C SER A 62 20.19 -9.39 15.10
N LEU A 63 19.17 -10.15 14.72
CA LEU A 63 17.78 -9.82 14.90
C LEU A 63 17.09 -10.94 15.67
N THR A 64 16.20 -10.58 16.61
CA THR A 64 15.21 -11.50 17.14
C THR A 64 13.92 -11.36 16.35
N TYR A 65 13.35 -12.47 15.90
CA TYR A 65 12.06 -12.52 15.24
C TYR A 65 11.16 -13.58 15.89
N LYS A 66 9.87 -13.32 15.83
CA LYS A 66 8.82 -14.22 16.34
C LYS A 66 8.14 -14.89 15.15
N GLN A 67 8.16 -16.22 15.13
CA GLN A 67 7.46 -17.02 14.15
C GLN A 67 6.66 -18.11 14.86
N ASP A 68 5.37 -18.22 14.56
CA ASP A 68 4.46 -19.20 15.20
C ASP A 68 4.50 -19.18 16.74
N GLY A 69 4.61 -17.97 17.30
CA GLY A 69 4.67 -17.75 18.74
C GLY A 69 6.02 -18.06 19.41
N LYS A 70 7.03 -18.46 18.65
CA LYS A 70 8.39 -18.77 19.14
C LYS A 70 9.36 -17.67 18.72
N GLU A 71 10.18 -17.23 19.67
CA GLU A 71 11.29 -16.33 19.38
C GLU A 71 12.49 -17.11 18.84
N GLN A 72 13.12 -16.54 17.84
CA GLN A 72 14.32 -17.07 17.21
C GLN A 72 15.27 -15.91 16.90
N GLU A 73 16.56 -16.18 16.84
CA GLU A 73 17.58 -15.20 16.54
C GLU A 73 18.30 -15.55 15.25
N ILE A 74 18.60 -14.54 14.44
CA ILE A 74 19.38 -14.69 13.21
C ILE A 74 20.49 -13.62 13.17
N ALA A 75 21.72 -14.07 12.94
CA ALA A 75 22.87 -13.19 12.74
C ALA A 75 23.12 -12.95 11.25
N GLY A 76 23.81 -11.86 10.94
CA GLY A 76 24.18 -11.50 9.57
C GLY A 76 25.30 -10.48 9.51
N ASP A 77 25.87 -10.30 8.34
CA ASP A 77 26.93 -9.31 8.09
C ASP A 77 26.37 -7.96 7.64
N LEU A 78 25.22 -7.97 6.96
CA LEU A 78 24.52 -6.80 6.46
C LEU A 78 23.03 -6.97 6.72
N PHE A 79 22.40 -5.89 7.18
CA PHE A 79 20.97 -5.82 7.44
C PHE A 79 20.37 -4.66 6.65
N ILE A 80 19.27 -4.93 5.93
CA ILE A 80 18.48 -3.93 5.22
C ILE A 80 17.07 -3.99 5.79
N SER A 81 16.59 -2.85 6.33
CA SER A 81 15.26 -2.74 6.92
C SER A 81 14.32 -1.98 6.01
N SER A 82 13.11 -2.51 5.81
CA SER A 82 11.95 -1.82 5.24
C SER A 82 10.85 -1.58 6.27
N MET A 83 11.14 -1.80 7.55
CA MET A 83 10.19 -1.57 8.65
C MET A 83 9.85 -0.07 8.77
N PRO A 84 8.65 0.28 9.28
CA PRO A 84 8.38 1.63 9.73
C PRO A 84 9.46 2.11 10.70
N LEU A 85 9.93 3.34 10.52
CA LEU A 85 11.10 3.83 11.26
C LEU A 85 10.86 3.87 12.78
N LYS A 86 9.62 4.13 13.22
CA LYS A 86 9.25 4.10 14.63
C LYS A 86 9.44 2.69 15.23
N ASP A 87 9.06 1.66 14.48
CA ASP A 87 9.12 0.26 14.94
C ASP A 87 10.56 -0.25 14.91
N LEU A 88 11.32 0.12 13.87
CA LEU A 88 12.75 -0.15 13.78
C LEU A 88 13.48 0.38 15.01
N VAL A 89 13.26 1.66 15.34
CA VAL A 89 13.93 2.31 16.48
C VAL A 89 13.43 1.74 17.82
N ALA A 90 12.14 1.40 17.92
CA ALA A 90 11.59 0.78 19.12
C ALA A 90 12.16 -0.63 19.38
N GLY A 91 12.49 -1.38 18.31
CA GLY A 91 13.11 -2.70 18.41
C GLY A 91 14.62 -2.68 18.68
N MET A 92 15.30 -1.54 18.57
CA MET A 92 16.75 -1.45 18.81
C MET A 92 17.06 -1.35 20.31
N ASN A 93 18.13 -2.01 20.74
CA ASN A 93 18.70 -1.80 22.08
C ASN A 93 19.50 -0.49 22.13
N ASP A 94 19.63 0.08 23.32
CA ASP A 94 20.53 1.24 23.63
C ASP A 94 20.29 2.50 22.79
N VAL A 95 19.03 2.78 22.40
CA VAL A 95 18.66 3.99 21.67
C VAL A 95 18.66 5.19 22.62
N PRO A 96 19.35 6.31 22.28
CA PRO A 96 19.27 7.53 23.06
C PRO A 96 17.82 8.04 23.19
N ASN A 97 17.44 8.50 24.39
CA ASN A 97 16.07 8.91 24.70
C ASN A 97 15.52 9.98 23.73
N ASN A 98 16.34 10.92 23.29
CA ASN A 98 15.94 11.94 22.33
C ASN A 98 15.63 11.33 20.95
N ILE A 99 16.36 10.33 20.49
CA ILE A 99 16.12 9.62 19.22
C ILE A 99 14.85 8.78 19.33
N ALA A 100 14.69 8.04 20.42
CA ALA A 100 13.47 7.27 20.69
C ALA A 100 12.21 8.16 20.70
N ALA A 101 12.30 9.34 21.33
CA ALA A 101 11.22 10.32 21.36
C ALA A 101 10.88 10.86 19.97
N ILE A 102 11.88 11.17 19.14
CA ILE A 102 11.68 11.63 17.75
C ILE A 102 11.01 10.53 16.93
N ALA A 103 11.52 9.30 16.97
CA ALA A 103 10.98 8.17 16.21
C ALA A 103 9.52 7.87 16.60
N LYS A 104 9.22 7.87 17.92
CA LYS A 104 7.87 7.70 18.43
C LYS A 104 6.91 8.80 17.98
N GLY A 105 7.42 10.02 17.78
CA GLY A 105 6.65 11.19 17.34
C GLY A 105 6.42 11.24 15.83
N LEU A 106 6.95 10.33 15.02
CA LEU A 106 6.72 10.31 13.58
C LEU A 106 5.25 9.97 13.29
N PRO A 107 4.51 10.86 12.59
CA PRO A 107 3.14 10.58 12.25
C PRO A 107 3.07 9.57 11.10
N TYR A 108 2.17 8.62 11.22
CA TYR A 108 1.78 7.71 10.14
C TYR A 108 0.30 7.95 9.81
N ARG A 109 -0.05 7.73 8.57
CA ARG A 109 -1.42 7.83 8.12
C ARG A 109 -1.83 6.49 7.56
N ASP A 110 -2.94 5.99 8.06
CA ASP A 110 -3.53 4.74 7.65
C ASP A 110 -4.64 4.99 6.64
N PHE A 111 -5.08 3.96 5.96
CA PHE A 111 -6.28 4.00 5.15
C PHE A 111 -6.96 2.64 5.14
N VAL A 112 -8.27 2.68 4.98
CA VAL A 112 -9.10 1.50 4.76
C VAL A 112 -9.58 1.52 3.32
N THR A 113 -9.52 0.38 2.64
CA THR A 113 -10.07 0.23 1.30
C THR A 113 -11.33 -0.63 1.34
N VAL A 114 -12.42 -0.11 0.80
CA VAL A 114 -13.63 -0.88 0.56
C VAL A 114 -13.68 -1.27 -0.91
N GLY A 115 -13.60 -2.57 -1.19
CA GLY A 115 -13.71 -3.11 -2.55
C GLY A 115 -15.17 -3.36 -2.91
N LEU A 116 -15.62 -2.89 -4.07
CA LEU A 116 -16.96 -3.15 -4.60
C LEU A 116 -16.85 -3.66 -6.03
N LEU A 117 -17.53 -4.78 -6.32
CA LEU A 117 -17.77 -5.27 -7.68
C LEU A 117 -19.14 -4.77 -8.13
N VAL A 118 -19.16 -4.01 -9.22
CA VAL A 118 -20.38 -3.42 -9.78
C VAL A 118 -20.55 -3.83 -11.26
N ASP A 119 -21.77 -3.88 -11.76
CA ASP A 119 -22.03 -4.24 -13.15
C ASP A 119 -21.54 -3.16 -14.14
N LYS A 120 -21.58 -1.90 -13.72
CA LYS A 120 -21.15 -0.75 -14.54
C LYS A 120 -20.91 0.49 -13.71
N LEU A 121 -20.14 1.41 -14.27
CA LEU A 121 -20.06 2.80 -13.79
C LEU A 121 -21.07 3.68 -14.57
N ASN A 122 -21.69 4.62 -13.88
CA ASN A 122 -22.52 5.65 -14.53
C ASN A 122 -21.66 6.74 -15.21
N LEU A 123 -20.38 6.83 -14.85
CA LEU A 123 -19.43 7.70 -15.52
C LEU A 123 -19.16 7.19 -16.93
N LYS A 124 -19.36 8.06 -17.93
CA LYS A 124 -19.12 7.75 -19.34
C LYS A 124 -17.69 8.13 -19.72
N ASN A 125 -17.10 7.31 -20.59
CA ASN A 125 -15.85 7.69 -21.24
C ASN A 125 -16.17 8.69 -22.37
N GLU A 126 -15.90 9.96 -22.11
CA GLU A 126 -16.05 11.07 -23.07
C GLU A 126 -14.74 11.41 -23.79
N THR A 127 -13.71 10.56 -23.60
CA THR A 127 -12.38 10.75 -24.20
C THR A 127 -12.20 9.88 -25.45
N ASN A 128 -11.09 10.10 -26.16
CA ASN A 128 -10.67 9.25 -27.28
C ASN A 128 -9.79 8.07 -26.85
N ILE A 129 -9.60 7.86 -25.54
CA ILE A 129 -8.79 6.77 -24.98
C ILE A 129 -9.67 5.51 -24.92
N PRO A 130 -9.37 4.44 -25.67
CA PRO A 130 -10.16 3.22 -25.62
C PRO A 130 -9.92 2.50 -24.29
N THR A 131 -11.01 2.07 -23.64
CA THR A 131 -10.99 1.24 -22.44
C THR A 131 -11.87 0.01 -22.63
N LEU A 132 -11.59 -1.06 -21.91
CA LEU A 132 -12.45 -2.24 -21.93
C LEU A 132 -13.79 -1.88 -21.27
N GLY A 133 -14.92 -2.29 -21.87
CA GLY A 133 -16.25 -1.92 -21.40
C GLY A 133 -16.59 -0.43 -21.54
N ASN A 134 -15.76 0.36 -22.25
CA ASN A 134 -15.94 1.81 -22.45
C ASN A 134 -16.08 2.61 -21.12
N ILE A 135 -15.41 2.17 -20.06
CA ILE A 135 -15.39 2.87 -18.78
C ILE A 135 -14.47 4.09 -18.85
N VAL A 136 -14.66 5.07 -17.96
CA VAL A 136 -13.77 6.23 -17.82
C VAL A 136 -12.31 5.78 -17.69
N PRO A 137 -11.34 6.40 -18.43
CA PRO A 137 -9.97 5.86 -18.56
C PRO A 137 -9.04 6.16 -17.38
N ASP A 138 -9.58 6.59 -16.26
CA ASP A 138 -8.78 6.90 -15.06
C ASP A 138 -8.49 5.62 -14.25
N CYS A 139 -7.24 5.45 -13.83
CA CYS A 139 -6.87 4.37 -12.89
C CYS A 139 -7.31 4.70 -11.47
N TRP A 140 -7.26 5.99 -11.10
CA TRP A 140 -7.80 6.51 -9.83
C TRP A 140 -8.38 7.92 -10.00
N ILE A 141 -9.33 8.23 -9.14
CA ILE A 141 -10.01 9.52 -9.10
C ILE A 141 -9.91 10.06 -7.66
N TYR A 142 -9.40 11.28 -7.50
CA TYR A 142 -9.40 11.96 -6.21
C TYR A 142 -10.75 12.61 -5.95
N VAL A 143 -11.32 12.36 -4.77
CA VAL A 143 -12.57 12.96 -4.32
C VAL A 143 -12.25 14.14 -3.41
N GLN A 144 -12.64 15.34 -3.82
CA GLN A 144 -12.40 16.58 -3.09
C GLN A 144 -13.69 17.21 -2.55
N ASP A 145 -14.74 16.40 -2.39
CA ASP A 145 -16.01 16.84 -1.81
C ASP A 145 -15.92 16.83 -0.29
N VAL A 146 -16.29 17.95 0.33
CA VAL A 146 -16.30 18.11 1.80
C VAL A 146 -17.45 17.35 2.47
N GLY A 147 -18.43 16.88 1.71
CA GLY A 147 -19.61 16.16 2.19
C GLY A 147 -19.38 14.66 2.42
N VAL A 148 -18.26 14.10 1.93
CA VAL A 148 -17.94 12.67 2.01
C VAL A 148 -16.60 12.44 2.69
N LYS A 149 -16.40 11.23 3.23
CA LYS A 149 -15.12 10.79 3.79
C LYS A 149 -14.23 10.10 2.74
N LEU A 150 -14.83 9.70 1.63
CA LEU A 150 -14.12 9.07 0.52
C LEU A 150 -13.04 10.02 -0.02
N GLY A 151 -11.79 9.57 -0.01
CA GLY A 151 -10.66 10.36 -0.49
C GLY A 151 -10.21 10.02 -1.90
N ARG A 152 -10.36 8.75 -2.31
CA ARG A 152 -9.92 8.28 -3.63
C ARG A 152 -10.71 7.06 -4.07
N ILE A 153 -10.99 6.99 -5.38
CA ILE A 153 -11.57 5.82 -6.03
C ILE A 153 -10.51 5.20 -6.92
N GLN A 154 -10.31 3.90 -6.84
CA GLN A 154 -9.49 3.12 -7.77
C GLN A 154 -10.40 2.35 -8.73
N ILE A 155 -10.02 2.26 -10.02
CA ILE A 155 -10.71 1.46 -11.03
C ILE A 155 -9.74 0.37 -11.47
N PHE A 156 -9.87 -0.82 -10.89
CA PHE A 156 -8.89 -1.90 -11.08
C PHE A 156 -8.86 -2.43 -12.51
N ASN A 157 -9.96 -2.39 -13.26
CA ASN A 157 -10.00 -2.75 -14.67
C ASN A 157 -8.99 -1.96 -15.52
N ASN A 158 -8.80 -0.68 -15.20
CA ASN A 158 -7.87 0.19 -15.92
C ASN A 158 -6.40 -0.03 -15.53
N TRP A 159 -6.14 -0.51 -14.31
CA TRP A 159 -4.80 -0.94 -13.92
C TRP A 159 -4.38 -2.19 -14.67
N SER A 160 -5.23 -3.21 -14.68
CA SER A 160 -5.08 -4.39 -15.50
C SER A 160 -6.41 -5.15 -15.60
N PRO A 161 -6.92 -5.42 -16.80
CA PRO A 161 -8.16 -6.19 -16.97
C PRO A 161 -8.03 -7.63 -16.45
N TYR A 162 -6.82 -8.15 -16.32
CA TYR A 162 -6.56 -9.50 -15.79
C TYR A 162 -6.75 -9.63 -14.27
N MET A 163 -6.98 -8.53 -13.57
CA MET A 163 -7.31 -8.51 -12.13
C MET A 163 -8.82 -8.68 -11.88
N VAL A 164 -9.63 -8.68 -12.93
CA VAL A 164 -11.09 -8.80 -12.87
C VAL A 164 -11.51 -10.04 -13.66
N GLU A 165 -12.38 -10.87 -13.08
CA GLU A 165 -12.78 -12.13 -13.71
C GLU A 165 -13.58 -11.91 -14.99
N ASP A 166 -14.52 -10.95 -14.99
CA ASP A 166 -15.32 -10.54 -16.15
C ASP A 166 -15.19 -9.04 -16.40
N PRO A 167 -14.07 -8.58 -16.97
CA PRO A 167 -13.78 -7.16 -17.11
C PRO A 167 -14.60 -6.46 -18.20
N GLU A 168 -15.33 -7.19 -19.03
CA GLU A 168 -16.23 -6.63 -20.05
C GLU A 168 -17.59 -6.25 -19.48
N HIS A 169 -18.05 -6.95 -18.44
CA HIS A 169 -19.39 -6.79 -17.90
C HIS A 169 -19.39 -6.33 -16.42
N THR A 170 -18.23 -6.32 -15.76
CA THR A 170 -18.13 -5.90 -14.37
C THR A 170 -16.98 -4.91 -14.18
N VAL A 171 -17.13 -4.05 -13.20
CA VAL A 171 -16.07 -3.10 -12.78
C VAL A 171 -15.74 -3.33 -11.32
N TRP A 172 -14.48 -3.56 -11.05
CA TRP A 172 -13.95 -3.67 -9.68
C TRP A 172 -13.39 -2.32 -9.26
N ILE A 173 -13.98 -1.73 -8.22
CA ILE A 173 -13.54 -0.44 -7.67
C ILE A 173 -13.07 -0.57 -6.24
N GLY A 174 -12.06 0.22 -5.88
CA GLY A 174 -11.57 0.37 -4.53
C GLY A 174 -11.81 1.78 -4.02
N LEU A 175 -12.46 1.90 -2.88
CA LEU A 175 -12.79 3.16 -2.22
C LEU A 175 -11.86 3.35 -1.04
N GLU A 176 -11.03 4.39 -1.07
CA GLU A 176 -10.02 4.63 -0.06
C GLU A 176 -10.43 5.74 0.91
N TYR A 177 -10.40 5.38 2.18
CA TYR A 177 -10.74 6.22 3.33
C TYR A 177 -9.50 6.44 4.18
N PHE A 178 -9.03 7.67 4.24
CA PHE A 178 -7.88 8.00 5.06
C PHE A 178 -8.29 8.16 6.53
N CYS A 179 -7.59 7.47 7.40
CA CYS A 179 -7.87 7.40 8.84
C CYS A 179 -6.57 7.38 9.64
N ALA A 180 -6.69 7.22 10.94
CA ALA A 180 -5.59 6.90 11.83
C ALA A 180 -5.97 5.71 12.69
N GLU A 181 -4.97 4.86 13.01
CA GLU A 181 -5.16 3.73 13.92
C GLU A 181 -5.87 4.17 15.20
N GLY A 182 -6.96 3.48 15.54
CA GLY A 182 -7.75 3.76 16.75
C GLY A 182 -8.78 4.88 16.63
N ASP A 183 -8.90 5.56 15.49
CA ASP A 183 -9.98 6.54 15.30
C ASP A 183 -11.35 5.87 15.08
N SER A 184 -12.40 6.68 14.98
CA SER A 184 -13.78 6.17 14.85
C SER A 184 -14.02 5.42 13.53
N PHE A 185 -13.27 5.77 12.47
CA PHE A 185 -13.37 5.09 11.20
C PHE A 185 -12.62 3.75 11.21
N TRP A 186 -11.40 3.74 11.74
CA TRP A 186 -10.59 2.54 11.92
C TRP A 186 -11.32 1.44 12.73
N ASN A 187 -12.05 1.85 13.78
CA ASN A 187 -12.79 0.95 14.66
C ASN A 187 -14.22 0.63 14.16
N MET A 188 -14.58 1.07 12.96
CA MET A 188 -15.89 0.77 12.38
C MET A 188 -15.98 -0.70 11.98
N ASP A 189 -17.10 -1.34 12.22
CA ASP A 189 -17.33 -2.70 11.72
C ASP A 189 -17.48 -2.73 10.20
N ASP A 190 -17.11 -3.84 9.58
CA ASP A 190 -17.08 -4.01 8.12
C ASP A 190 -18.42 -3.68 7.46
N LYS A 191 -19.53 -4.14 8.05
CA LYS A 191 -20.86 -3.91 7.49
C LYS A 191 -21.24 -2.43 7.47
N THR A 192 -20.93 -1.73 8.54
CA THR A 192 -21.18 -0.27 8.64
C THR A 192 -20.30 0.49 7.66
N CYS A 193 -19.02 0.11 7.56
CA CYS A 193 -18.07 0.67 6.60
C CYS A 193 -18.52 0.48 5.15
N ILE A 194 -18.89 -0.73 4.77
CA ILE A 194 -19.39 -1.06 3.42
C ILE A 194 -20.68 -0.28 3.10
N ASN A 195 -21.64 -0.24 4.02
CA ASN A 195 -22.88 0.50 3.81
C ASN A 195 -22.66 1.99 3.65
N MET A 196 -21.73 2.56 4.40
CA MET A 196 -21.33 3.97 4.25
C MET A 196 -20.70 4.20 2.87
N ALA A 197 -19.78 3.35 2.46
CA ALA A 197 -19.11 3.43 1.17
C ALA A 197 -20.10 3.38 0.00
N ILE A 198 -21.06 2.46 0.03
CA ILE A 198 -22.14 2.35 -0.96
C ILE A 198 -22.98 3.66 -0.99
N LYS A 199 -23.30 4.19 0.18
CA LYS A 199 -24.09 5.43 0.30
C LYS A 199 -23.36 6.65 -0.25
N GLU A 200 -22.05 6.76 -0.05
CA GLU A 200 -21.26 7.87 -0.58
C GLU A 200 -21.07 7.83 -2.09
N LEU A 201 -21.16 6.63 -2.71
CA LEU A 201 -21.16 6.46 -4.17
C LEU A 201 -22.53 6.68 -4.82
N ALA A 202 -23.61 6.45 -4.10
CA ALA A 202 -24.94 6.59 -4.65
C ALA A 202 -25.23 8.08 -4.84
N PRO A 203 -25.70 8.52 -6.03
CA PRO A 203 -26.19 9.88 -6.17
C PRO A 203 -27.35 10.11 -5.22
N SER A 204 -27.29 11.19 -4.45
CA SER A 204 -28.37 11.67 -3.60
C SER A 204 -29.52 12.22 -4.43
#